data_bf5d5b7ccee548e8a30669b71ad9b608
#
_entry.id   bf5d5b7ccee548e8a30669b71ad9b608
#
_cell.length_a   1.000
_cell.length_b   1.000
_cell.length_c   1.000
_cell.angle_alpha   90.00
_cell.angle_beta   90.00
_cell.angle_gamma   90.00
#
_symmetry.space_group_name_H-M   'P 1'
#
loop_
_entity.id
_entity.type
_entity.pdbx_description
1 polymer ?
#
loop_
_entity_poly.entity_id
_entity_poly.type
_entity_poly.pdbx_seq_one_letter_code
_entity_poly.pdbx_strand_id
1 'polypeptide(L)'
;GTIDNTQFMDKLTLKKGARVKLTFNVNTTDKLVNGSFGEVAGFEYDSSGNLQFIIVSFDDPSAGKIQREHYSRISSKYKDVNGTPIERHELQYQPRPTIRCKVLQFPLRLSYASTAHSMQGMTVKKGSPLVVHFSMKFQEGMAYVMLSRCEKLQDIYITGDFSPDKIKCHPQALEESNRILQSFDAS
;
A
#
# COMPACT_ATOMS: atom_id res chain seq x y z
N GLY A 1 6.33 1.99 -26.93
CA GLY A 1 5.48 3.08 -26.51
C GLY A 1 5.43 3.12 -25.01
N THR A 2 5.64 4.27 -24.39
CA THR A 2 5.57 4.52 -22.96
C THR A 2 4.15 4.19 -22.47
N ILE A 3 4.04 3.27 -21.53
CA ILE A 3 2.77 2.95 -20.84
C ILE A 3 2.60 4.03 -19.78
N ASP A 4 2.03 5.16 -20.18
CA ASP A 4 1.77 6.28 -19.29
C ASP A 4 0.49 6.04 -18.48
N ASN A 5 0.52 6.28 -17.17
CA ASN A 5 -0.59 6.20 -16.23
C ASN A 5 -1.21 4.82 -15.98
N THR A 6 -0.46 3.74 -16.07
CA THR A 6 -0.97 2.40 -15.81
C THR A 6 -0.42 1.81 -14.51
N GLN A 7 -1.13 0.83 -13.99
CA GLN A 7 -0.67 -0.04 -12.90
C GLN A 7 0.49 -0.95 -13.36
N PHE A 8 0.91 -0.84 -14.62
CA PHE A 8 1.94 -1.64 -15.25
C PHE A 8 3.32 -1.02 -15.09
N MET A 9 4.32 -1.86 -14.98
CA MET A 9 5.72 -1.45 -14.94
C MET A 9 6.47 -2.19 -16.05
N ASP A 10 7.24 -1.46 -16.84
CA ASP A 10 8.10 -2.06 -17.87
C ASP A 10 9.14 -3.00 -17.26
N LYS A 11 9.61 -2.66 -16.05
CA LYS A 11 10.58 -3.45 -15.30
C LYS A 11 10.29 -3.36 -13.81
N LEU A 12 10.15 -4.51 -13.15
CA LEU A 12 10.04 -4.63 -11.70
C LEU A 12 11.36 -5.20 -11.17
N THR A 13 12.12 -4.39 -10.42
CA THR A 13 13.35 -4.85 -9.75
C THR A 13 13.07 -4.94 -8.26
N LEU A 14 13.15 -6.15 -7.71
CA LEU A 14 12.92 -6.42 -6.29
C LEU A 14 14.10 -7.19 -5.69
N LYS A 15 14.29 -7.01 -4.39
CA LYS A 15 15.19 -7.82 -3.56
C LYS A 15 14.46 -8.27 -2.31
N LYS A 16 14.96 -9.30 -1.63
CA LYS A 16 14.49 -9.69 -0.30
C LYS A 16 14.60 -8.50 0.67
N GLY A 17 13.59 -8.28 1.49
CA GLY A 17 13.47 -7.13 2.39
C GLY A 17 12.90 -5.87 1.71
N ALA A 18 12.58 -5.90 0.42
CA ALA A 18 11.99 -4.73 -0.25
C ALA A 18 10.55 -4.49 0.18
N ARG A 19 10.22 -3.25 0.52
CA ARG A 19 8.83 -2.82 0.79
C ARG A 19 8.06 -2.77 -0.53
N VAL A 20 6.93 -3.45 -0.54
CA VAL A 20 6.07 -3.55 -1.73
C VAL A 20 4.61 -3.32 -1.36
N LYS A 21 3.80 -3.02 -2.36
CA LYS A 21 2.34 -3.04 -2.26
C LYS A 21 1.71 -3.73 -3.46
N LEU A 22 0.51 -4.29 -3.25
CA LEU A 22 -0.32 -4.78 -4.34
C LEU A 22 -0.84 -3.60 -5.19
N THR A 23 -0.89 -3.82 -6.50
CA THR A 23 -1.33 -2.81 -7.49
C THR A 23 -2.78 -3.00 -7.94
N PHE A 24 -3.40 -4.13 -7.61
CA PHE A 24 -4.82 -4.41 -7.86
C PHE A 24 -5.34 -5.49 -6.90
N ASN A 25 -6.66 -5.74 -6.94
CA ASN A 25 -7.31 -6.75 -6.10
C ASN A 25 -7.02 -8.15 -6.66
N VAL A 26 -6.15 -8.89 -5.99
CA VAL A 26 -5.84 -10.29 -6.31
C VAL A 26 -6.95 -11.21 -5.79
N ASN A 27 -7.30 -11.05 -4.52
CA ASN A 27 -8.37 -11.79 -3.87
C ASN A 27 -8.93 -10.97 -2.70
N THR A 28 -10.13 -10.42 -2.86
CA THR A 28 -10.77 -9.56 -1.86
C THR A 28 -11.19 -10.34 -0.60
N THR A 29 -11.62 -11.59 -0.76
CA THR A 29 -11.99 -12.47 0.38
C THR A 29 -10.78 -12.79 1.25
N ASP A 30 -9.61 -12.91 0.62
CA ASP A 30 -8.33 -13.19 1.29
C ASP A 30 -7.56 -11.91 1.67
N LYS A 31 -8.22 -10.74 1.57
CA LYS A 31 -7.65 -9.42 1.85
C LYS A 31 -6.41 -9.05 1.02
N LEU A 32 -6.20 -9.74 -0.10
CA LEU A 32 -5.18 -9.40 -1.08
C LEU A 32 -5.73 -8.34 -2.04
N VAL A 33 -5.78 -7.10 -1.57
CA VAL A 33 -6.41 -5.98 -2.27
C VAL A 33 -5.38 -4.93 -2.69
N ASN A 34 -5.77 -4.11 -3.66
CA ASN A 34 -4.97 -2.98 -4.10
C ASN A 34 -4.58 -2.09 -2.90
N GLY A 35 -3.29 -1.80 -2.79
CA GLY A 35 -2.76 -1.03 -1.68
C GLY A 35 -2.33 -1.86 -0.47
N SER A 36 -2.58 -3.17 -0.40
CA SER A 36 -2.04 -4.03 0.67
C SER A 36 -0.51 -3.98 0.66
N PHE A 37 0.07 -3.56 1.79
CA PHE A 37 1.51 -3.42 1.96
C PHE A 37 2.13 -4.68 2.55
N GLY A 38 3.40 -4.90 2.21
CA GLY A 38 4.19 -5.99 2.75
C GLY A 38 5.67 -5.85 2.44
N GLU A 39 6.41 -6.87 2.81
CA GLU A 39 7.84 -6.99 2.56
C GLU A 39 8.15 -8.27 1.79
N VAL A 40 9.05 -8.21 0.82
CA VAL A 40 9.50 -9.38 0.07
C VAL A 40 10.28 -10.32 0.98
N ALA A 41 9.72 -11.47 1.29
CA ALA A 41 10.35 -12.50 2.11
C ALA A 41 11.25 -13.43 1.28
N GLY A 42 10.96 -13.61 -0.01
CA GLY A 42 11.76 -14.48 -0.88
C GLY A 42 11.21 -14.60 -2.30
N PHE A 43 11.85 -15.51 -3.03
CA PHE A 43 11.53 -15.81 -4.42
C PHE A 43 11.52 -17.32 -4.61
N GLU A 44 10.54 -17.85 -5.31
CA GLU A 44 10.47 -19.27 -5.69
C GLU A 44 10.49 -19.41 -7.21
N TYR A 45 11.30 -20.35 -7.66
CA TYR A 45 11.56 -20.60 -9.07
C TYR A 45 11.01 -21.97 -9.45
N ASP A 46 10.60 -22.11 -10.71
CA ASP A 46 10.23 -23.40 -11.28
C ASP A 46 11.46 -24.28 -11.59
N SER A 47 11.24 -25.50 -12.05
CA SER A 47 12.30 -26.45 -12.41
C SER A 47 13.18 -25.96 -13.59
N SER A 48 12.70 -25.01 -14.36
CA SER A 48 13.40 -24.40 -15.50
C SER A 48 14.15 -23.13 -15.09
N GLY A 49 14.10 -22.74 -13.82
CA GLY A 49 14.77 -21.52 -13.30
C GLY A 49 13.98 -20.23 -13.54
N ASN A 50 12.73 -20.29 -13.98
CA ASN A 50 11.90 -19.10 -14.13
C ASN A 50 11.28 -18.72 -12.79
N LEU A 51 11.23 -17.44 -12.47
CA LEU A 51 10.58 -16.92 -11.29
C LEU A 51 9.08 -17.23 -11.34
N GLN A 52 8.61 -18.09 -10.44
CA GLN A 52 7.21 -18.52 -10.36
C GLN A 52 6.44 -17.69 -9.34
N PHE A 53 6.98 -17.50 -8.14
CA PHE A 53 6.33 -16.74 -7.07
C PHE A 53 7.29 -15.71 -6.46
N ILE A 54 6.72 -14.57 -6.08
CA ILE A 54 7.32 -13.63 -5.14
C ILE A 54 6.62 -13.83 -3.80
N ILE A 55 7.38 -14.13 -2.76
CA ILE A 55 6.83 -14.37 -1.42
C ILE A 55 6.78 -13.04 -0.68
N VAL A 56 5.58 -12.67 -0.24
CA VAL A 56 5.34 -11.39 0.46
C VAL A 56 4.81 -11.66 1.86
N SER A 57 5.45 -11.07 2.86
CA SER A 57 4.94 -10.96 4.23
C SER A 57 4.12 -9.68 4.32
N PHE A 58 2.79 -9.81 4.35
CA PHE A 58 1.90 -8.65 4.42
C PHE A 58 1.86 -8.06 5.84
N ASP A 59 1.64 -6.75 5.95
CA ASP A 59 1.54 -6.04 7.23
C ASP A 59 0.30 -6.48 8.03
N ASP A 60 -0.82 -6.76 7.33
CA ASP A 60 -1.95 -7.47 7.93
C ASP A 60 -1.67 -8.99 7.88
N PRO A 61 -1.43 -9.64 9.04
CA PRO A 61 -1.12 -11.07 9.09
C PRO A 61 -2.29 -11.97 8.64
N SER A 62 -3.50 -11.42 8.58
CA SER A 62 -4.68 -12.12 8.07
C SER A 62 -4.78 -12.12 6.55
N ALA A 63 -4.07 -11.19 5.86
CA ALA A 63 -4.05 -11.16 4.41
C ALA A 63 -3.29 -12.36 3.84
N GLY A 64 -3.82 -12.96 2.79
CA GLY A 64 -3.21 -14.08 2.08
C GLY A 64 -3.31 -15.44 2.81
N LYS A 65 -4.22 -15.59 3.76
CA LYS A 65 -4.40 -16.85 4.50
C LYS A 65 -4.84 -17.99 3.57
N ILE A 66 -5.85 -17.75 2.74
CA ILE A 66 -6.37 -18.73 1.76
C ILE A 66 -5.28 -19.06 0.74
N GLN A 67 -4.57 -18.05 0.26
CA GLN A 67 -3.47 -18.22 -0.68
C GLN A 67 -2.33 -19.07 -0.09
N ARG A 68 -1.97 -18.86 1.18
CA ARG A 68 -0.98 -19.68 1.89
C ARG A 68 -1.43 -21.12 2.05
N GLU A 69 -2.70 -21.36 2.32
CA GLU A 69 -3.27 -22.71 2.42
C GLU A 69 -3.24 -23.41 1.05
N HIS A 70 -3.62 -22.70 -0.02
CA HIS A 70 -3.59 -23.22 -1.38
C HIS A 70 -2.17 -23.64 -1.82
N TYR A 71 -1.17 -22.83 -1.51
CA TYR A 71 0.24 -23.10 -1.81
C TYR A 71 1.01 -23.58 -0.57
N SER A 72 0.41 -24.45 0.24
CA SER A 72 0.94 -24.88 1.55
C SER A 72 2.39 -25.39 1.50
N ARG A 73 2.76 -26.13 0.44
CA ARG A 73 4.12 -26.66 0.23
C ARG A 73 5.17 -25.53 0.12
N ILE A 74 4.81 -24.42 -0.53
CA ILE A 74 5.68 -23.25 -0.68
C ILE A 74 5.66 -22.43 0.60
N SER A 75 4.47 -22.13 1.10
CA SER A 75 4.26 -21.28 2.28
C SER A 75 4.89 -21.85 3.54
N SER A 76 5.01 -23.19 3.65
CA SER A 76 5.68 -23.83 4.79
C SER A 76 7.15 -23.44 4.95
N LYS A 77 7.84 -23.11 3.86
CA LYS A 77 9.22 -22.63 3.88
C LYS A 77 9.35 -21.22 4.49
N TYR A 78 8.25 -20.46 4.54
CA TYR A 78 8.17 -19.06 4.95
C TYR A 78 7.17 -18.86 6.10
N LYS A 79 6.93 -19.91 6.89
CA LYS A 79 5.93 -19.92 7.97
C LYS A 79 6.24 -18.85 9.02
N ASP A 80 7.50 -18.65 9.38
CA ASP A 80 7.93 -17.74 10.44
C ASP A 80 7.62 -16.27 10.13
N VAL A 81 7.45 -15.94 8.84
CA VAL A 81 7.15 -14.59 8.37
C VAL A 81 5.77 -14.48 7.72
N ASN A 82 4.91 -15.50 7.83
CA ASN A 82 3.61 -15.57 7.16
C ASN A 82 3.70 -15.27 5.64
N GLY A 83 4.75 -15.81 4.99
CA GLY A 83 5.03 -15.53 3.59
C GLY A 83 3.94 -16.05 2.65
N THR A 84 3.34 -15.14 1.92
CA THR A 84 2.25 -15.41 0.98
C THR A 84 2.80 -15.46 -0.45
N PRO A 85 2.65 -16.58 -1.18
CA PRO A 85 3.07 -16.67 -2.57
C PRO A 85 2.19 -15.80 -3.47
N ILE A 86 2.82 -14.89 -4.21
CA ILE A 86 2.17 -14.03 -5.20
C ILE A 86 2.67 -14.47 -6.57
N GLU A 87 1.74 -14.80 -7.45
CA GLU A 87 2.00 -15.19 -8.84
C GLU A 87 1.79 -14.04 -9.83
N ARG A 88 2.14 -14.28 -11.09
CA ARG A 88 1.81 -13.33 -12.14
C ARG A 88 0.31 -13.39 -12.45
N HIS A 89 -0.27 -12.23 -12.67
CA HIS A 89 -1.65 -12.09 -13.09
C HIS A 89 -1.73 -11.46 -14.48
N GLU A 90 -2.72 -11.91 -15.26
CA GLU A 90 -3.04 -11.30 -16.54
C GLU A 90 -3.85 -10.03 -16.28
N LEU A 91 -3.33 -8.92 -16.77
CA LEU A 91 -3.99 -7.63 -16.72
C LEU A 91 -4.32 -7.20 -18.14
N GLN A 92 -5.53 -6.67 -18.32
CA GLN A 92 -5.96 -6.12 -19.60
C GLN A 92 -5.73 -4.61 -19.60
N TYR A 93 -5.14 -4.13 -20.66
CA TYR A 93 -4.86 -2.73 -20.86
C TYR A 93 -5.34 -2.30 -22.24
N GLN A 94 -6.00 -1.17 -22.31
CA GLN A 94 -6.53 -0.61 -23.54
C GLN A 94 -5.87 0.75 -23.84
N PRO A 95 -4.72 0.78 -24.52
CA PRO A 95 -4.00 2.02 -24.82
C PRO A 95 -4.75 2.93 -25.81
N ARG A 96 -5.62 2.35 -26.63
CA ARG A 96 -6.50 3.04 -27.59
C ARG A 96 -7.84 2.30 -27.69
N PRO A 97 -8.92 2.96 -28.11
CA PRO A 97 -10.27 2.34 -28.19
C PRO A 97 -10.30 1.02 -28.99
N THR A 98 -9.41 0.87 -29.96
CA THR A 98 -9.35 -0.29 -30.85
C THR A 98 -8.28 -1.34 -30.48
N ILE A 99 -7.42 -1.05 -29.49
CA ILE A 99 -6.28 -1.92 -29.14
C ILE A 99 -6.44 -2.42 -27.71
N ARG A 100 -6.62 -3.73 -27.56
CA ARG A 100 -6.60 -4.42 -26.24
C ARG A 100 -5.29 -5.19 -26.13
N CYS A 101 -4.53 -4.91 -25.08
CA CYS A 101 -3.30 -5.62 -24.73
C CYS A 101 -3.51 -6.42 -23.46
N LYS A 102 -2.87 -7.59 -23.40
CA LYS A 102 -2.77 -8.40 -22.18
C LYS A 102 -1.34 -8.39 -21.69
N VAL A 103 -1.15 -8.16 -20.42
CA VAL A 103 0.17 -8.15 -19.78
C VAL A 103 0.14 -9.13 -18.63
N LEU A 104 1.08 -10.06 -18.62
CA LEU A 104 1.27 -11.02 -17.52
C LEU A 104 2.42 -10.53 -16.63
N GLN A 105 2.09 -10.03 -15.44
CA GLN A 105 3.08 -9.52 -14.50
C GLN A 105 2.72 -9.77 -13.04
N PHE A 106 3.70 -9.65 -12.15
CA PHE A 106 3.44 -9.66 -10.72
C PHE A 106 2.69 -8.38 -10.32
N PRO A 107 1.60 -8.49 -9.53
CA PRO A 107 0.79 -7.35 -9.10
C PRO A 107 1.44 -6.55 -7.97
N LEU A 108 2.73 -6.27 -8.08
CA LEU A 108 3.54 -5.66 -7.04
C LEU A 108 4.28 -4.44 -7.57
N ARG A 109 4.48 -3.45 -6.70
CA ARG A 109 5.40 -2.34 -6.93
C ARG A 109 6.13 -1.98 -5.64
N LEU A 110 7.32 -1.37 -5.77
CA LEU A 110 8.03 -0.80 -4.64
C LEU A 110 7.18 0.27 -3.93
N SER A 111 7.23 0.28 -2.61
CA SER A 111 6.40 1.16 -1.79
C SER A 111 7.12 1.72 -0.58
N TYR A 112 8.26 2.37 -0.81
CA TYR A 112 8.98 3.16 0.20
C TYR A 112 8.40 4.57 0.36
N ALA A 113 7.66 5.06 -0.63
CA ALA A 113 6.97 6.33 -0.59
C ALA A 113 5.52 6.16 -1.08
N SER A 114 4.63 6.97 -0.53
CA SER A 114 3.21 6.95 -0.85
C SER A 114 2.62 8.35 -0.75
N THR A 115 1.51 8.59 -1.44
CA THR A 115 0.77 9.85 -1.29
C THR A 115 -0.10 9.80 -0.04
N ALA A 116 -0.40 10.95 0.55
CA ALA A 116 -1.29 11.06 1.70
C ALA A 116 -2.65 10.37 1.45
N HIS A 117 -3.23 10.54 0.25
CA HIS A 117 -4.49 9.88 -0.13
C HIS A 117 -4.41 8.35 -0.07
N SER A 118 -3.32 7.77 -0.58
CA SER A 118 -3.16 6.31 -0.57
C SER A 118 -2.81 5.74 0.81
N MET A 119 -2.47 6.59 1.78
CA MET A 119 -2.25 6.21 3.18
C MET A 119 -3.49 6.38 4.06
N GLN A 120 -4.59 6.89 3.51
CA GLN A 120 -5.82 7.08 4.25
C GLN A 120 -6.37 5.72 4.75
N GLY A 121 -6.73 5.64 6.02
CA GLY A 121 -7.19 4.40 6.66
C GLY A 121 -6.09 3.40 7.02
N MET A 122 -4.83 3.71 6.75
CA MET A 122 -3.70 2.83 7.07
C MET A 122 -2.95 3.32 8.31
N THR A 123 -2.30 2.40 9.01
CA THR A 123 -1.40 2.71 10.13
C THR A 123 0.00 2.22 9.81
N VAL A 124 1.00 3.02 10.08
CA VAL A 124 2.41 2.62 9.96
C VAL A 124 2.75 1.69 11.10
N LYS A 125 3.46 0.60 10.79
CA LYS A 125 3.86 -0.40 11.78
C LYS A 125 4.60 0.29 12.95
N LYS A 126 4.21 -0.05 14.18
CA LYS A 126 4.82 0.48 15.41
C LYS A 126 6.35 0.34 15.38
N GLY A 127 7.04 1.43 15.70
CA GLY A 127 8.50 1.50 15.69
C GLY A 127 9.14 1.64 14.30
N SER A 128 8.32 1.82 13.25
CA SER A 128 8.85 2.17 11.92
C SER A 128 8.81 3.68 11.72
N PRO A 129 9.89 4.30 11.21
CA PRO A 129 9.91 5.73 10.98
C PRO A 129 8.97 6.12 9.84
N LEU A 130 8.20 7.17 10.06
CA LEU A 130 7.38 7.84 9.04
C LEU A 130 7.99 9.19 8.70
N VAL A 131 8.47 9.35 7.48
CA VAL A 131 8.93 10.66 6.98
C VAL A 131 7.76 11.33 6.25
N VAL A 132 7.30 12.44 6.78
CA VAL A 132 6.24 13.27 6.19
C VAL A 132 6.87 14.46 5.49
N HIS A 133 6.71 14.53 4.17
CA HIS A 133 7.21 15.64 3.38
C HIS A 133 6.12 16.68 3.13
N PHE A 134 6.33 17.90 3.61
CA PHE A 134 5.44 19.03 3.39
C PHE A 134 5.88 19.81 2.15
N SER A 135 5.05 19.78 1.10
CA SER A 135 5.26 20.58 -0.11
C SER A 135 4.53 21.94 -0.01
N MET A 136 4.82 22.84 -0.95
CA MET A 136 4.19 24.18 -0.99
C MET A 136 2.66 24.12 -1.21
N LYS A 137 2.15 23.08 -1.89
CA LYS A 137 0.71 22.90 -2.14
C LYS A 137 0.17 21.78 -1.25
N PHE A 138 -0.38 22.16 -0.12
CA PHE A 138 -0.99 21.27 0.83
C PHE A 138 -2.51 21.45 0.84
N GLN A 139 -3.28 20.38 0.65
CA GLN A 139 -4.73 20.43 0.76
C GLN A 139 -5.16 20.38 2.24
N GLU A 140 -6.28 20.98 2.55
CA GLU A 140 -6.89 20.96 3.88
C GLU A 140 -7.13 19.51 4.32
N GLY A 141 -6.86 19.20 5.59
CA GLY A 141 -6.97 17.88 6.17
C GLY A 141 -5.81 16.92 5.86
N MET A 142 -4.98 17.18 4.85
CA MET A 142 -3.88 16.28 4.46
C MET A 142 -2.81 16.12 5.52
N ALA A 143 -2.48 17.21 6.22
CA ALA A 143 -1.53 17.19 7.34
C ALA A 143 -2.01 16.19 8.41
N TYR A 144 -3.28 16.26 8.78
CA TYR A 144 -3.89 15.33 9.74
C TYR A 144 -3.80 13.89 9.24
N VAL A 145 -4.18 13.62 7.98
CA VAL A 145 -4.13 12.28 7.41
C VAL A 145 -2.73 11.70 7.49
N MET A 146 -1.68 12.47 7.19
CA MET A 146 -0.31 11.98 7.24
C MET A 146 0.20 11.78 8.66
N LEU A 147 0.01 12.77 9.54
CA LEU A 147 0.55 12.73 10.90
C LEU A 147 -0.16 11.68 11.77
N SER A 148 -1.46 11.43 11.52
CA SER A 148 -2.23 10.41 12.24
C SER A 148 -1.94 8.97 11.82
N ARG A 149 -1.01 8.74 10.90
CA ARG A 149 -0.63 7.37 10.47
C ARG A 149 0.31 6.66 11.44
N CYS A 150 0.99 7.38 12.33
CA CYS A 150 1.86 6.83 13.36
C CYS A 150 1.20 6.87 14.74
N GLU A 151 1.46 5.83 15.54
CA GLU A 151 1.00 5.76 16.93
C GLU A 151 1.82 6.64 17.88
N LYS A 152 3.09 6.90 17.53
CA LYS A 152 4.02 7.64 18.39
C LYS A 152 4.63 8.82 17.66
N LEU A 153 4.64 9.98 18.32
CA LEU A 153 5.23 11.20 17.78
C LEU A 153 6.74 11.05 17.49
N GLN A 154 7.45 10.27 18.29
CA GLN A 154 8.90 10.02 18.12
C GLN A 154 9.27 9.27 16.84
N ASP A 155 8.29 8.59 16.21
CA ASP A 155 8.48 7.86 14.96
C ASP A 155 8.18 8.74 13.73
N ILE A 156 7.79 10.01 13.92
CA ILE A 156 7.46 10.96 12.86
C ILE A 156 8.63 11.90 12.60
N TYR A 157 9.07 11.95 11.37
CA TYR A 157 10.08 12.89 10.87
C TYR A 157 9.44 13.82 9.85
N ILE A 158 9.63 15.12 10.00
CA ILE A 158 9.05 16.12 9.11
C ILE A 158 10.15 16.69 8.24
N THR A 159 9.89 16.81 6.94
CA THR A 159 10.78 17.42 5.96
C THR A 159 10.01 18.39 5.07
N GLY A 160 10.74 19.26 4.36
CA GLY A 160 10.16 20.28 3.51
C GLY A 160 9.74 21.52 4.29
N ASP A 161 8.84 22.30 3.70
CA ASP A 161 8.40 23.59 4.23
C ASP A 161 7.22 23.39 5.19
N PHE A 162 7.51 23.01 6.42
CA PHE A 162 6.51 22.84 7.47
C PHE A 162 6.19 24.17 8.15
N SER A 163 4.91 24.51 8.20
CA SER A 163 4.38 25.59 9.03
C SER A 163 3.09 25.12 9.70
N PRO A 164 2.81 25.49 10.96
CA PRO A 164 1.54 25.20 11.64
C PRO A 164 0.32 25.65 10.84
N ASP A 165 0.43 26.73 10.06
CA ASP A 165 -0.64 27.26 9.20
C ASP A 165 -1.07 26.29 8.08
N LYS A 166 -0.24 25.28 7.78
CA LYS A 166 -0.56 24.22 6.84
C LYS A 166 -1.45 23.12 7.43
N ILE A 167 -1.61 23.09 8.75
CA ILE A 167 -2.52 22.19 9.44
C ILE A 167 -3.90 22.85 9.50
N LYS A 168 -4.64 22.74 8.39
CA LYS A 168 -5.98 23.32 8.27
C LYS A 168 -7.04 22.23 8.26
N CYS A 169 -8.16 22.54 8.92
CA CYS A 169 -9.38 21.76 8.80
C CYS A 169 -10.30 22.43 7.77
N HIS A 170 -11.04 21.61 7.02
CA HIS A 170 -12.06 22.14 6.12
C HIS A 170 -13.15 22.86 6.93
N PRO A 171 -13.57 24.09 6.59
CA PRO A 171 -14.54 24.86 7.38
C PRO A 171 -15.83 24.11 7.68
N GLN A 172 -16.42 23.45 6.68
CA GLN A 172 -17.65 22.65 6.85
C GLN A 172 -17.46 21.46 7.82
N ALA A 173 -16.26 20.84 7.85
CA ALA A 173 -15.97 19.78 8.81
C ALA A 173 -15.87 20.32 10.24
N LEU A 174 -15.36 21.54 10.40
CA LEU A 174 -15.31 22.20 11.69
C LEU A 174 -16.72 22.58 12.20
N GLU A 175 -17.55 23.14 11.32
CA GLU A 175 -18.95 23.46 11.63
C GLU A 175 -19.74 22.23 12.08
N GLU A 176 -19.62 21.13 11.32
CA GLU A 176 -20.32 19.88 11.65
C GLU A 176 -19.80 19.27 12.96
N SER A 177 -18.49 19.31 13.20
CA SER A 177 -17.91 18.89 14.48
C SER A 177 -18.48 19.68 15.65
N ASN A 178 -18.56 21.00 15.51
CA ASN A 178 -19.13 21.87 16.55
C ASN A 178 -20.62 21.61 16.75
N ARG A 179 -21.39 21.37 15.68
CA ARG A 179 -22.80 20.99 15.77
C ARG A 179 -23.00 19.69 16.56
N ILE A 180 -22.16 18.69 16.28
CA ILE A 180 -22.20 17.41 16.99
C ILE A 180 -21.86 17.59 18.47
N LEU A 181 -20.80 18.32 18.81
CA LEU A 181 -20.42 18.59 20.19
C LEU A 181 -21.54 19.28 20.97
N GLN A 182 -22.17 20.31 20.39
CA GLN A 182 -23.30 20.99 21.03
C GLN A 182 -24.49 20.08 21.28
N SER A 183 -24.70 19.06 20.45
CA SER A 183 -25.79 18.09 20.66
C SER A 183 -25.55 17.14 21.84
N PHE A 184 -24.28 16.91 22.21
CA PHE A 184 -23.93 16.11 23.40
C PHE A 184 -24.03 16.91 24.70
N ASP A 185 -23.75 18.22 24.65
CA ASP A 185 -23.84 19.09 25.84
C ASP A 185 -25.29 19.46 26.17
N ALA A 186 -26.24 19.19 25.25
CA ALA A 186 -27.67 19.47 25.44
C ALA A 186 -28.49 18.26 25.92
N SER A 187 -27.87 17.12 26.12
CA SER A 187 -28.47 15.87 26.62
C SER A 187 -27.98 15.52 28.03
#